data_27605c705999dc8279fc43e108b4fbb4
#
_entry.id   27605c705999dc8279fc43e108b4fbb4
#
_cell.length_a   1.000
_cell.length_b   1.000
_cell.length_c   1.000
_cell.angle_alpha   90.00
_cell.angle_beta   90.00
_cell.angle_gamma   90.00
#
_symmetry.space_group_name_H-M   'P 1'
#
loop_
_entity.id
_entity.type
_entity.pdbx_description
1 polymer ?
#
loop_
_entity_poly.entity_id
_entity_poly.type
_entity_poly.pdbx_seq_one_letter_code
_entity_poly.pdbx_strand_id
1 'polypeptide(L)'
;HLNYFLKNFSYETKHVDKSMIPEIMDFVKRFKEGKDYEADEMESLNMEEEAIGEFLQFTNHPQVYSVAVFIDGKLEAFALGERIGADTAVEHFEKANDTYRGLYQAVCSEFCKSLPDEIIYVNREEDMGLLNLRKALSNVSFSLTITFDIVSHLTSPPALYCASYDCSGIFIALLIIIP
;
A
#
# COMPACT_ATOMS: atom_id res chain seq x y z
N HIS A 1 15.45 -0.62 -5.87
CA HIS A 1 15.13 -1.74 -4.96
C HIS A 1 14.31 -2.83 -5.67
N LEU A 2 13.26 -2.50 -6.44
CA LEU A 2 12.44 -3.47 -7.17
C LEU A 2 13.28 -4.38 -8.07
N ASN A 3 14.12 -3.81 -8.96
CA ASN A 3 14.95 -4.59 -9.87
C ASN A 3 15.91 -5.55 -9.15
N TYR A 4 16.32 -5.20 -7.93
CA TYR A 4 17.09 -6.10 -7.08
C TYR A 4 16.25 -7.28 -6.64
N PHE A 5 15.02 -7.02 -6.13
CA PHE A 5 14.10 -8.05 -5.69
C PHE A 5 13.79 -9.04 -6.83
N LEU A 6 13.36 -8.52 -7.98
CA LEU A 6 13.00 -9.33 -9.15
C LEU A 6 14.15 -10.21 -9.69
N LYS A 7 15.41 -9.81 -9.44
CA LYS A 7 16.59 -10.58 -9.88
C LYS A 7 17.04 -11.64 -8.89
N ASN A 8 16.72 -11.47 -7.61
CA ASN A 8 17.30 -12.29 -6.55
C ASN A 8 16.30 -13.20 -5.84
N PHE A 9 15.00 -12.96 -6.00
CA PHE A 9 13.97 -13.74 -5.31
C PHE A 9 12.95 -14.27 -6.31
N SER A 10 12.59 -15.55 -6.14
CA SER A 10 11.43 -16.15 -6.78
C SER A 10 10.23 -15.97 -5.86
N TYR A 11 9.11 -15.55 -6.41
CA TYR A 11 7.90 -15.29 -5.63
C TYR A 11 6.65 -15.66 -6.43
N GLU A 12 5.57 -15.86 -5.72
CA GLU A 12 4.23 -16.06 -6.27
C GLU A 12 3.30 -14.98 -5.74
N THR A 13 2.33 -14.57 -6.56
CA THR A 13 1.28 -13.65 -6.14
C THR A 13 -0.07 -14.33 -6.16
N LYS A 14 -0.93 -14.00 -5.21
CA LYS A 14 -2.31 -14.47 -5.15
C LYS A 14 -3.23 -13.32 -4.80
N HIS A 15 -4.44 -13.34 -5.36
CA HIS A 15 -5.53 -12.53 -4.82
C HIS A 15 -5.89 -13.06 -3.43
N VAL A 16 -6.14 -12.15 -2.49
CA VAL A 16 -6.51 -12.53 -1.12
C VAL A 16 -7.96 -12.98 -1.09
N ASP A 17 -8.20 -14.18 -0.64
CA ASP A 17 -9.52 -14.71 -0.34
C ASP A 17 -9.71 -14.97 1.17
N LYS A 18 -10.94 -15.27 1.57
CA LYS A 18 -11.28 -15.48 2.98
C LYS A 18 -10.53 -16.62 3.66
N SER A 19 -10.06 -17.61 2.90
CA SER A 19 -9.29 -18.72 3.47
C SER A 19 -7.89 -18.29 3.95
N MET A 20 -7.39 -17.18 3.41
CA MET A 20 -6.07 -16.63 3.73
C MET A 20 -6.10 -15.68 4.96
N ILE A 21 -7.28 -15.33 5.47
CA ILE A 21 -7.41 -14.41 6.61
C ILE A 21 -6.55 -14.84 7.82
N PRO A 22 -6.58 -16.11 8.26
CA PRO A 22 -5.76 -16.52 9.39
C PRO A 22 -4.25 -16.33 9.15
N GLU A 23 -3.77 -16.62 7.93
CA GLU A 23 -2.37 -16.48 7.56
C GLU A 23 -1.94 -15.01 7.51
N ILE A 24 -2.80 -14.13 6.96
CA ILE A 24 -2.52 -12.68 6.94
C ILE A 24 -2.51 -12.10 8.35
N MET A 25 -3.48 -12.45 9.19
CA MET A 25 -3.52 -11.99 10.58
C MET A 25 -2.33 -12.49 11.40
N ASP A 26 -1.87 -13.71 11.16
CA ASP A 26 -0.64 -14.23 11.76
C ASP A 26 0.60 -13.44 11.28
N PHE A 27 0.66 -13.11 10.00
CA PHE A 27 1.73 -12.26 9.45
C PHE A 27 1.72 -10.87 10.11
N VAL A 28 0.55 -10.21 10.26
CA VAL A 28 0.42 -8.90 10.91
C VAL A 28 0.89 -8.95 12.36
N LYS A 29 0.57 -10.02 13.11
CA LYS A 29 1.05 -10.22 14.48
C LYS A 29 2.57 -10.36 14.52
N ARG A 30 3.13 -11.22 13.68
CA ARG A 30 4.59 -11.41 13.58
C ARG A 30 5.32 -10.12 13.17
N PHE A 31 4.68 -9.26 12.41
CA PHE A 31 5.26 -7.98 12.01
C PHE A 31 5.53 -7.05 13.20
N LYS A 32 4.74 -7.16 14.26
CA LYS A 32 4.91 -6.41 15.51
C LYS A 32 5.93 -7.04 16.47
N GLU A 33 6.20 -8.33 16.32
CA GLU A 33 7.10 -9.06 17.21
C GLU A 33 8.56 -8.65 16.96
N GLY A 34 9.34 -8.61 18.03
CA GLY A 34 10.78 -8.36 17.97
C GLY A 34 11.20 -6.92 17.74
N LYS A 35 10.27 -5.98 17.81
CA LYS A 35 10.53 -4.54 17.77
C LYS A 35 10.07 -3.90 19.07
N ASP A 36 10.88 -2.99 19.60
CA ASP A 36 10.49 -2.16 20.75
C ASP A 36 9.71 -0.95 20.22
N TYR A 37 8.42 -0.91 20.53
CA TYR A 37 7.53 0.20 20.19
C TYR A 37 7.19 1.00 21.44
N GLU A 38 7.05 2.31 21.30
CA GLU A 38 6.45 3.16 22.34
C GLU A 38 4.97 2.80 22.50
N ALA A 39 4.37 3.19 23.65
CA ALA A 39 3.00 2.76 23.97
C ALA A 39 1.94 3.25 22.96
N ASP A 40 2.08 4.47 22.48
CA ASP A 40 1.22 5.09 21.46
C ASP A 40 1.40 4.44 20.06
N GLU A 41 2.63 4.08 19.70
CA GLU A 41 2.91 3.31 18.49
C GLU A 41 2.26 1.93 18.54
N MET A 42 2.35 1.25 19.69
CA MET A 42 1.72 -0.07 19.87
C MET A 42 0.19 0.02 19.82
N GLU A 43 -0.41 1.06 20.39
CA GLU A 43 -1.86 1.31 20.29
C GLU A 43 -2.29 1.50 18.82
N SER A 44 -1.55 2.32 18.08
CA SER A 44 -1.79 2.54 16.65
C SER A 44 -1.70 1.24 15.83
N LEU A 45 -0.68 0.41 16.09
CA LEU A 45 -0.51 -0.89 15.44
C LEU A 45 -1.63 -1.89 15.79
N ASN A 46 -2.19 -1.81 17.00
CA ASN A 46 -3.32 -2.65 17.37
C ASN A 46 -4.61 -2.21 16.67
N MET A 47 -4.84 -0.91 16.56
CA MET A 47 -5.97 -0.36 15.77
C MET A 47 -5.85 -0.73 14.28
N GLU A 48 -4.65 -0.67 13.72
CA GLU A 48 -4.40 -1.09 12.34
C GLU A 48 -4.66 -2.60 12.15
N GLU A 49 -4.25 -3.45 13.10
CA GLU A 49 -4.55 -4.89 13.06
C GLU A 49 -6.05 -5.16 13.03
N GLU A 50 -6.84 -4.47 13.88
CA GLU A 50 -8.30 -4.58 13.88
C GLU A 50 -8.88 -4.14 12.53
N ALA A 51 -8.45 -2.99 12.01
CA ALA A 51 -8.91 -2.46 10.73
C ALA A 51 -8.59 -3.41 9.56
N ILE A 52 -7.39 -4.01 9.53
CA ILE A 52 -7.04 -5.06 8.57
C ILE A 52 -7.98 -6.26 8.69
N GLY A 53 -8.24 -6.73 9.92
CA GLY A 53 -9.13 -7.86 10.18
C GLY A 53 -10.57 -7.61 9.69
N GLU A 54 -11.08 -6.40 9.87
CA GLU A 54 -12.39 -5.98 9.36
C GLU A 54 -12.39 -5.89 7.83
N PHE A 55 -11.38 -5.25 7.23
CA PHE A 55 -11.27 -5.07 5.79
C PHE A 55 -11.21 -6.42 5.05
N LEU A 56 -10.51 -7.40 5.60
CA LEU A 56 -10.39 -8.74 5.03
C LEU A 56 -11.73 -9.47 4.87
N GLN A 57 -12.79 -9.08 5.59
CA GLN A 57 -14.12 -9.65 5.40
C GLN A 57 -14.73 -9.28 4.04
N PHE A 58 -14.23 -8.21 3.41
CA PHE A 58 -14.72 -7.68 2.15
C PHE A 58 -13.88 -8.07 0.92
N THR A 59 -12.87 -8.93 1.06
CA THR A 59 -11.96 -9.30 -0.04
C THR A 59 -12.65 -9.91 -1.27
N ASN A 60 -13.86 -10.46 -1.12
CA ASN A 60 -14.66 -10.95 -2.26
C ASN A 60 -15.54 -9.87 -2.89
N HIS A 61 -15.53 -8.63 -2.38
CA HIS A 61 -16.30 -7.55 -2.98
C HIS A 61 -15.64 -7.07 -4.29
N PRO A 62 -16.40 -6.84 -5.38
CA PRO A 62 -15.83 -6.53 -6.70
C PRO A 62 -15.07 -5.20 -6.77
N GLN A 63 -15.23 -4.33 -5.78
CA GLN A 63 -14.50 -3.06 -5.66
C GLN A 63 -13.31 -3.14 -4.70
N VAL A 64 -13.03 -4.30 -4.11
CA VAL A 64 -11.89 -4.55 -3.24
C VAL A 64 -10.80 -5.25 -4.03
N TYR A 65 -9.61 -4.69 -3.98
CA TYR A 65 -8.41 -5.19 -4.64
C TYR A 65 -7.40 -5.64 -3.61
N SER A 66 -6.72 -6.71 -3.90
CA SER A 66 -5.76 -7.26 -2.96
C SER A 66 -4.71 -8.11 -3.65
N VAL A 67 -3.53 -8.12 -3.10
CA VAL A 67 -2.45 -9.00 -3.50
C VAL A 67 -1.72 -9.54 -2.27
N ALA A 68 -1.40 -10.81 -2.28
CA ALA A 68 -0.50 -11.47 -1.34
C ALA A 68 0.71 -11.99 -2.09
N VAL A 69 1.90 -11.79 -1.53
CA VAL A 69 3.18 -12.22 -2.11
C VAL A 69 3.77 -13.31 -1.23
N PHE A 70 4.07 -14.44 -1.87
CA PHE A 70 4.66 -15.62 -1.24
C PHE A 70 6.10 -15.82 -1.73
N ILE A 71 7.01 -16.06 -0.80
CA ILE A 71 8.39 -16.48 -1.08
C ILE A 71 8.61 -17.82 -0.40
N ASP A 72 9.07 -18.80 -1.16
CA ASP A 72 9.26 -20.20 -0.69
C ASP A 72 7.98 -20.78 -0.01
N GLY A 73 6.81 -20.42 -0.54
CA GLY A 73 5.51 -20.88 -0.07
C GLY A 73 5.01 -20.19 1.22
N LYS A 74 5.71 -19.20 1.73
CA LYS A 74 5.36 -18.44 2.92
C LYS A 74 4.90 -17.03 2.56
N LEU A 75 3.82 -16.55 3.19
CA LEU A 75 3.36 -15.17 3.05
C LEU A 75 4.40 -14.21 3.62
N GLU A 76 4.92 -13.33 2.76
CA GLU A 76 5.96 -12.36 3.12
C GLU A 76 5.57 -10.91 2.82
N ALA A 77 4.49 -10.68 2.06
CA ALA A 77 3.90 -9.35 1.91
C ALA A 77 2.44 -9.43 1.47
N PHE A 78 1.69 -8.37 1.75
CA PHE A 78 0.36 -8.17 1.17
C PHE A 78 0.07 -6.67 0.99
N ALA A 79 -0.87 -6.38 0.08
CA ALA A 79 -1.49 -5.07 -0.07
C ALA A 79 -3.00 -5.22 -0.24
N LEU A 80 -3.75 -4.32 0.38
CA LEU A 80 -5.21 -4.29 0.38
C LEU A 80 -5.69 -2.88 0.04
N GLY A 81 -6.71 -2.79 -0.80
CA GLY A 81 -7.29 -1.50 -1.17
C GLY A 81 -8.65 -1.64 -1.82
N GLU A 82 -9.24 -0.54 -2.18
CA GLU A 82 -10.56 -0.51 -2.79
C GLU A 82 -10.68 0.60 -3.84
N ARG A 83 -11.73 0.49 -4.66
CA ARG A 83 -12.12 1.53 -5.60
C ARG A 83 -12.90 2.62 -4.89
N ILE A 84 -12.47 3.88 -5.05
CA ILE A 84 -13.14 5.04 -4.46
C ILE A 84 -13.78 5.97 -5.50
N GLY A 85 -13.58 5.71 -6.78
CA GLY A 85 -14.08 6.55 -7.87
C GLY A 85 -14.22 5.78 -9.18
N ALA A 86 -14.44 6.53 -10.26
CA ALA A 86 -14.57 5.93 -11.59
C ALA A 86 -13.25 5.31 -12.07
N ASP A 87 -12.13 5.93 -11.75
CA ASP A 87 -10.79 5.66 -12.25
C ASP A 87 -9.72 5.62 -11.14
N THR A 88 -10.14 5.63 -9.87
CA THR A 88 -9.23 5.75 -8.73
C THR A 88 -9.44 4.61 -7.73
N ALA A 89 -8.35 3.99 -7.32
CA ALA A 89 -8.29 3.09 -6.18
C ALA A 89 -7.50 3.74 -5.03
N VAL A 90 -7.73 3.26 -3.81
CA VAL A 90 -6.90 3.58 -2.65
C VAL A 90 -6.27 2.29 -2.13
N GLU A 91 -4.99 2.35 -1.79
CA GLU A 91 -4.27 1.29 -1.10
C GLU A 91 -4.23 1.63 0.38
N HIS A 92 -5.06 0.94 1.19
CA HIS A 92 -5.21 1.21 2.62
C HIS A 92 -4.11 0.55 3.45
N PHE A 93 -3.74 -0.67 3.10
CA PHE A 93 -2.80 -1.47 3.89
C PHE A 93 -1.75 -2.08 2.99
N GLU A 94 -0.49 -1.85 3.33
CA GLU A 94 0.66 -2.49 2.70
C GLU A 94 1.63 -2.93 3.80
N LYS A 95 1.95 -4.22 3.82
CA LYS A 95 2.96 -4.76 4.72
C LYS A 95 3.86 -5.75 3.99
N ALA A 96 5.15 -5.64 4.26
CA ALA A 96 6.15 -6.54 3.70
C ALA A 96 7.25 -6.85 4.71
N ASN A 97 7.77 -8.06 4.67
CA ASN A 97 8.93 -8.46 5.45
C ASN A 97 10.17 -7.71 4.97
N ASP A 98 10.73 -6.86 5.82
CA ASP A 98 11.87 -5.97 5.52
C ASP A 98 13.20 -6.71 5.32
N THR A 99 13.28 -7.99 5.66
CA THR A 99 14.45 -8.83 5.37
C THR A 99 14.65 -9.06 3.87
N TYR A 100 13.59 -8.95 3.07
CA TYR A 100 13.65 -9.04 1.62
C TYR A 100 13.78 -7.67 0.98
N ARG A 101 15.01 -7.26 0.69
CA ARG A 101 15.26 -5.95 0.07
C ARG A 101 14.49 -5.75 -1.22
N GLY A 102 13.60 -4.78 -1.24
CA GLY A 102 12.77 -4.40 -2.40
C GLY A 102 11.40 -5.06 -2.44
N LEU A 103 11.02 -5.83 -1.42
CA LEU A 103 9.71 -6.49 -1.35
C LEU A 103 8.56 -5.49 -1.24
N TYR A 104 8.71 -4.38 -0.49
CA TYR A 104 7.72 -3.30 -0.47
C TYR A 104 7.44 -2.75 -1.88
N GLN A 105 8.48 -2.49 -2.66
CA GLN A 105 8.32 -2.03 -4.04
C GLN A 105 7.71 -3.10 -4.93
N ALA A 106 7.97 -4.38 -4.64
CA ALA A 106 7.39 -5.48 -5.40
C ALA A 106 5.90 -5.64 -5.11
N VAL A 107 5.48 -5.64 -3.84
CA VAL A 107 4.05 -5.79 -3.49
C VAL A 107 3.22 -4.62 -4.01
N CYS A 108 3.71 -3.39 -3.90
CA CYS A 108 3.10 -2.20 -4.50
C CYS A 108 2.93 -2.37 -6.02
N SER A 109 4.00 -2.83 -6.71
CA SER A 109 3.94 -3.11 -8.14
C SER A 109 2.90 -4.16 -8.51
N GLU A 110 2.85 -5.25 -7.75
CA GLU A 110 1.89 -6.32 -7.99
C GLU A 110 0.46 -5.88 -7.67
N PHE A 111 0.26 -5.05 -6.63
CA PHE A 111 -1.04 -4.44 -6.37
C PHE A 111 -1.51 -3.60 -7.56
N CYS A 112 -0.67 -2.69 -8.05
CA CYS A 112 -1.01 -1.88 -9.23
C CYS A 112 -1.34 -2.73 -10.46
N LYS A 113 -0.61 -3.83 -10.71
CA LYS A 113 -0.87 -4.75 -11.83
C LYS A 113 -2.15 -5.57 -11.65
N SER A 114 -2.64 -5.73 -10.43
CA SER A 114 -3.89 -6.46 -10.15
C SER A 114 -5.15 -5.62 -10.37
N LEU A 115 -5.00 -4.31 -10.56
CA LEU A 115 -6.11 -3.39 -10.75
C LEU A 115 -6.68 -3.53 -12.18
N PRO A 116 -8.01 -3.33 -12.34
CA PRO A 116 -8.63 -3.26 -13.67
C PRO A 116 -8.09 -2.08 -14.50
N ASP A 117 -8.12 -2.23 -15.83
CA ASP A 117 -7.61 -1.22 -16.79
C ASP A 117 -8.26 0.17 -16.65
N GLU A 118 -9.49 0.24 -16.12
CA GLU A 118 -10.17 1.51 -15.87
C GLU A 118 -9.65 2.27 -14.65
N ILE A 119 -8.84 1.64 -13.78
CA ILE A 119 -8.18 2.31 -12.66
C ILE A 119 -6.87 2.92 -13.16
N ILE A 120 -6.84 4.25 -13.22
CA ILE A 120 -5.71 5.03 -13.71
C ILE A 120 -4.86 5.56 -12.56
N TYR A 121 -5.51 5.75 -11.39
CA TYR A 121 -4.89 6.39 -10.24
C TYR A 121 -4.93 5.48 -9.01
N VAL A 122 -3.82 5.43 -8.26
CA VAL A 122 -3.76 4.80 -6.95
C VAL A 122 -3.35 5.83 -5.91
N ASN A 123 -4.22 6.07 -4.94
CA ASN A 123 -3.90 6.83 -3.74
C ASN A 123 -3.32 5.86 -2.70
N ARG A 124 -2.13 6.16 -2.19
CA ARG A 124 -1.44 5.34 -1.17
C ARG A 124 -1.51 5.97 0.22
N GLU A 125 -2.51 6.82 0.46
CA GLU A 125 -2.74 7.52 1.71
C GLU A 125 -1.56 8.35 2.23
N GLU A 126 -1.49 8.61 3.53
CA GLU A 126 -0.59 9.60 4.09
C GLU A 126 0.83 9.07 4.33
N ASP A 127 1.84 9.90 4.10
CA ASP A 127 3.22 9.65 4.53
C ASP A 127 3.44 9.98 6.02
N MET A 128 2.40 10.41 6.73
CA MET A 128 2.41 10.85 8.14
C MET A 128 3.54 11.84 8.49
N GLY A 129 4.07 12.56 7.50
CA GLY A 129 5.20 13.46 7.67
C GLY A 129 6.56 12.77 7.91
N LEU A 130 6.62 11.45 7.85
CA LEU A 130 7.84 10.69 8.10
C LEU A 130 8.76 10.72 6.87
N LEU A 131 9.97 11.29 7.03
CA LEU A 131 10.94 11.44 5.94
C LEU A 131 11.30 10.11 5.25
N ASN A 132 11.25 9.00 5.97
CA ASN A 132 11.54 7.67 5.43
C ASN A 132 10.41 7.17 4.54
N LEU A 133 9.14 7.37 4.94
CA LEU A 133 7.97 7.07 4.11
C LEU A 133 7.95 7.96 2.87
N ARG A 134 8.16 9.26 3.02
CA ARG A 134 8.27 10.21 1.89
C ARG A 134 9.33 9.80 0.89
N LYS A 135 10.51 9.35 1.34
CA LYS A 135 11.56 8.83 0.48
C LYS A 135 11.18 7.50 -0.18
N ALA A 136 10.50 6.61 0.53
CA ALA A 136 10.02 5.35 -0.04
C ALA A 136 9.00 5.62 -1.15
N LEU A 137 8.05 6.52 -0.93
CA LEU A 137 7.04 6.95 -1.90
C LEU A 137 7.68 7.64 -3.12
N SER A 138 8.70 8.49 -2.92
CA SER A 138 9.39 9.18 -4.01
C SER A 138 10.32 8.30 -4.85
N ASN A 139 10.72 7.14 -4.34
CA ASN A 139 11.63 6.21 -5.02
C ASN A 139 10.92 5.10 -5.81
N VAL A 140 9.60 5.09 -5.84
CA VAL A 140 8.81 4.19 -6.71
C VAL A 140 8.87 4.72 -8.14
N SER A 141 10.02 4.52 -8.77
CA SER A 141 10.23 4.82 -10.19
C SER A 141 9.90 3.58 -11.01
N PHE A 142 8.62 3.39 -11.27
CA PHE A 142 8.17 2.63 -12.44
C PHE A 142 8.14 3.55 -13.66
N SER A 143 7.76 3.05 -14.84
CA SER A 143 7.33 3.91 -15.97
C SER A 143 6.07 4.72 -15.61
N LEU A 144 5.97 5.08 -14.38
CA LEU A 144 4.95 5.90 -13.77
C LEU A 144 5.51 7.30 -13.58
N THR A 145 4.87 8.27 -14.14
CA THR A 145 5.16 9.67 -13.86
C THR A 145 4.55 10.01 -12.52
N ILE A 146 5.37 10.16 -11.49
CA ILE A 146 4.94 10.70 -10.20
C ILE A 146 4.90 12.21 -10.35
N THR A 147 3.70 12.78 -10.32
CA THR A 147 3.53 14.23 -10.30
C THR A 147 3.24 14.67 -8.88
N PHE A 148 4.11 15.48 -8.30
CA PHE A 148 3.86 16.15 -7.03
C PHE A 148 3.19 17.49 -7.33
N ASP A 149 1.91 17.64 -7.04
CA ASP A 149 1.24 18.93 -7.08
C ASP A 149 0.98 19.45 -5.66
N ILE A 150 1.57 20.59 -5.37
CA ILE A 150 1.22 21.38 -4.19
C ILE A 150 -0.02 22.19 -4.59
N VAL A 151 -1.19 21.75 -4.16
CA VAL A 151 -2.43 22.51 -4.37
C VAL A 151 -2.59 23.56 -3.29
N SER A 152 -2.09 24.75 -3.54
CA SER A 152 -2.62 25.96 -2.90
C SER A 152 -4.00 26.23 -3.49
N HIS A 153 -5.03 26.41 -2.65
CA HIS A 153 -6.39 26.78 -3.03
C HIS A 153 -6.48 27.57 -4.33
N LEU A 154 -7.26 27.08 -5.32
CA LEU A 154 -8.20 27.87 -6.11
C LEU A 154 -8.87 27.04 -7.24
N THR A 155 -10.17 26.89 -7.10
CA THR A 155 -11.22 26.83 -8.13
C THR A 155 -11.01 26.06 -9.45
N SER A 156 -11.63 24.87 -9.49
CA SER A 156 -12.22 24.20 -10.70
C SER A 156 -11.31 23.53 -11.74
N PRO A 157 -11.80 22.41 -12.30
CA PRO A 157 -11.08 21.14 -12.44
C PRO A 157 -10.53 20.90 -13.85
N PRO A 158 -9.83 19.81 -14.12
CA PRO A 158 -9.97 18.47 -13.60
C PRO A 158 -8.87 18.08 -12.59
N ALA A 159 -9.29 17.34 -11.60
CA ALA A 159 -8.56 17.13 -10.38
C ALA A 159 -7.54 15.99 -10.49
N LEU A 160 -6.30 16.31 -10.31
CA LEU A 160 -5.32 15.40 -9.73
C LEU A 160 -5.44 15.51 -8.21
N TYR A 161 -5.77 14.44 -7.54
CA TYR A 161 -5.75 14.41 -6.09
C TYR A 161 -4.70 13.42 -5.61
N CYS A 162 -3.76 13.97 -4.94
CA CYS A 162 -2.80 13.29 -4.14
C CYS A 162 -2.81 13.93 -2.77
N ALA A 163 -3.24 13.28 -1.68
CA ALA A 163 -3.33 13.92 -0.40
C ALA A 163 -2.49 13.23 0.67
N SER A 164 -1.53 13.90 1.25
CA SER A 164 -0.99 13.60 2.56
C SER A 164 -1.12 14.83 3.44
N TYR A 165 -1.41 14.65 4.72
CA TYR A 165 -1.38 15.73 5.70
C TYR A 165 0.05 15.89 6.22
N ASP A 166 0.56 17.11 6.22
CA ASP A 166 1.62 17.48 7.11
C ASP A 166 1.05 18.30 8.28
N CYS A 167 1.84 18.46 9.33
CA CYS A 167 1.47 19.25 10.52
C CYS A 167 1.21 20.74 10.22
N SER A 168 1.31 21.18 8.97
CA SER A 168 1.00 22.53 8.49
C SER A 168 -0.36 22.62 7.80
N GLY A 169 -1.13 21.53 7.72
CA GLY A 169 -2.46 21.51 7.12
C GLY A 169 -2.46 21.48 5.58
N ILE A 170 -1.35 21.10 4.95
CA ILE A 170 -1.23 20.93 3.52
C ILE A 170 -1.47 19.47 3.18
N PHE A 171 -2.48 19.20 2.36
CA PHE A 171 -2.72 17.88 1.78
C PHE A 171 -1.71 17.59 0.68
N ILE A 172 -0.93 16.53 0.82
CA ILE A 172 -0.13 15.97 -0.25
C ILE A 172 -0.62 14.53 -0.46
N ALA A 173 -1.29 14.23 -1.56
CA ALA A 173 -1.62 12.86 -1.93
C ALA A 173 -0.60 12.34 -2.94
N LEU A 174 -0.18 11.10 -2.87
CA LEU A 174 0.62 10.45 -3.89
C LEU A 174 -0.30 9.75 -4.88
N LEU A 175 -0.39 10.29 -6.08
CA LEU A 175 -1.16 9.71 -7.15
C LEU A 175 -0.23 8.92 -8.08
N ILE A 176 -0.45 7.62 -8.18
CA ILE A 176 0.24 6.77 -9.12
C ILE A 176 -0.60 6.67 -10.39
N ILE A 177 -0.06 7.14 -11.52
CA ILE A 177 -0.70 6.95 -12.82
C ILE A 177 -0.23 5.61 -13.37
N ILE A 178 -1.17 4.74 -13.66
CA ILE A 178 -0.92 3.45 -14.33
C ILE A 178 -1.01 3.70 -15.84
N PRO A 179 0.03 3.37 -16.61
CA PRO A 179 0.04 3.59 -18.07
C PRO A 179 -0.89 2.64 -18.80
#